data_239e6a255c26d630c739d75e6fda06d2
#
_entry.id   239e6a255c26d630c739d75e6fda06d2
#
_cell.length_a   1.000
_cell.length_b   1.000
_cell.length_c   1.000
_cell.angle_alpha   90.00
_cell.angle_beta   90.00
_cell.angle_gamma   90.00
#
_symmetry.space_group_name_H-M   'P 1'
#
loop_
_entity.id
_entity.type
_entity.pdbx_description
1 polymer ?
#
loop_
_entity_poly.entity_id
_entity_poly.type
_entity_poly.pdbx_seq_one_letter_code
_entity_poly.pdbx_strand_id
1 'polypeptide(L)'
;MVYLNGNSTASGNTCGTSNQREILQYEILGFSGWEDNPILIGGSIGANSGRGQLQLGPNGKIYFARTCQQWLGVINSPNTIGINSFYVDDGVQLALNTRSREGLPYLSNSILPLLKNEVNGLIKFDSDGNGCSQNDLNFQNVIIRAASGGAINYDFTDSDGNYKINLTDASHIIEPLPENPTYWSFSPQNVVVDFPTQASPLIQDFCVTANGLVEDLELIVVPLEQARPGFETDYKVVIKNKGNQTASGSVKLEFEEDFMTLLSTNPNAGNTPSNQLSWSFSNLQPFQMEEFEYTMTLNAPTQATNPLNGGDILTFTGTVTGAGTDVMPADNMMVFDQTVVNSYDPNDKTCLEGDTVELTMVGEYVHYMIRFENTGTASAINVIVQDFIDRTKFDITTLVPISASHTFFTRIRERQLVEFIFEDINLDFNDATNDGYVLFKLKTLNTLSAGDTFDNTADIFFDFNAPIVTNTASVTVMSTASVGETTDSSIKVYPNPAKSFINLSASNSLESVTIIDINGRTLSQTNFTGNSTNQRVSLENLSSGIYFVTIQSEVGQKVEKLIVE
;
A
#
# COMPACT_ATOMS: atom_id res chain seq x y z
N MET A 1 -26.89 -14.26 -11.21
CA MET A 1 -27.73 -15.34 -10.64
C MET A 1 -26.90 -16.15 -9.67
N VAL A 2 -27.51 -16.65 -8.59
CA VAL A 2 -26.84 -17.54 -7.62
C VAL A 2 -27.41 -18.93 -7.77
N TYR A 3 -26.56 -19.93 -7.66
CA TYR A 3 -26.94 -21.33 -7.69
C TYR A 3 -26.62 -21.98 -6.35
N LEU A 4 -27.59 -22.63 -5.75
CA LEU A 4 -27.44 -23.36 -4.51
C LEU A 4 -27.77 -24.84 -4.70
N ASN A 5 -27.03 -25.68 -4.01
CA ASN A 5 -27.31 -27.08 -3.93
C ASN A 5 -28.22 -27.33 -2.71
N GLY A 6 -29.44 -27.75 -2.94
CA GLY A 6 -30.45 -27.99 -1.90
C GLY A 6 -30.02 -29.05 -0.86
N ASN A 7 -30.35 -28.84 0.41
CA ASN A 7 -29.94 -29.67 1.54
C ASN A 7 -30.72 -30.97 1.63
N SER A 8 -30.00 -32.09 1.84
CA SER A 8 -30.57 -33.27 2.45
C SER A 8 -29.81 -33.65 3.73
N THR A 9 -30.52 -33.97 4.77
CA THR A 9 -30.01 -34.29 6.11
C THR A 9 -29.48 -35.71 6.21
N ALA A 10 -28.36 -36.06 5.61
CA ALA A 10 -27.71 -37.35 5.87
C ALA A 10 -26.20 -37.17 6.06
N SER A 11 -25.71 -37.57 7.21
CA SER A 11 -24.29 -37.67 7.53
C SER A 11 -23.75 -39.04 7.07
N GLY A 12 -22.69 -39.05 6.25
CA GLY A 12 -21.96 -40.27 5.95
C GLY A 12 -21.19 -40.22 4.63
N ASN A 13 -19.90 -40.50 4.71
CA ASN A 13 -18.91 -40.49 3.62
C ASN A 13 -18.91 -41.73 2.73
N THR A 14 -20.05 -42.43 2.54
CA THR A 14 -20.10 -43.68 1.77
C THR A 14 -20.94 -43.52 0.51
N CYS A 15 -20.38 -43.91 -0.64
CA CYS A 15 -21.12 -44.10 -1.88
C CYS A 15 -22.14 -45.23 -1.67
N GLY A 16 -23.41 -44.95 -1.39
CA GLY A 16 -24.36 -46.01 -1.20
C GLY A 16 -25.77 -45.68 -0.69
N THR A 17 -26.11 -44.43 -0.43
CA THR A 17 -27.49 -44.09 0.03
C THR A 17 -28.12 -43.03 -0.86
N SER A 18 -29.35 -43.31 -1.29
CA SER A 18 -30.16 -42.48 -2.17
C SER A 18 -30.68 -41.24 -1.44
N ASN A 19 -30.20 -40.07 -1.85
CA ASN A 19 -30.83 -38.78 -1.52
C ASN A 19 -30.98 -37.99 -2.80
N GLN A 20 -32.19 -37.52 -3.08
CA GLN A 20 -32.47 -36.59 -4.16
C GLN A 20 -31.85 -35.26 -3.85
N ARG A 21 -31.28 -34.62 -4.86
CA ARG A 21 -30.73 -33.28 -4.75
C ARG A 21 -31.16 -32.44 -5.92
N GLU A 22 -31.41 -31.20 -5.60
CA GLU A 22 -31.94 -30.19 -6.49
C GLU A 22 -30.87 -29.13 -6.68
N ILE A 23 -30.71 -28.68 -7.93
CA ILE A 23 -29.94 -27.47 -8.24
C ILE A 23 -30.94 -26.35 -8.39
N LEU A 24 -30.85 -25.39 -7.46
CA LEU A 24 -31.75 -24.24 -7.39
C LEU A 24 -31.05 -23.01 -7.94
N GLN A 25 -31.73 -22.28 -8.79
CA GLN A 25 -31.32 -21.00 -9.33
C GLN A 25 -32.09 -19.87 -8.64
N TYR A 26 -31.39 -18.83 -8.20
CA TYR A 26 -31.97 -17.64 -7.62
C TYR A 26 -31.64 -16.44 -8.50
N GLU A 27 -32.61 -15.58 -8.73
CA GLU A 27 -32.42 -14.30 -9.41
C GLU A 27 -32.13 -13.22 -8.38
N ILE A 28 -30.96 -12.58 -8.44
CA ILE A 28 -30.59 -11.48 -7.55
C ILE A 28 -30.95 -10.17 -8.26
N LEU A 29 -32.16 -9.72 -8.14
CA LEU A 29 -32.63 -8.40 -8.56
C LEU A 29 -33.10 -7.61 -7.32
N GLY A 30 -32.16 -7.03 -6.57
CA GLY A 30 -32.46 -6.22 -5.39
C GLY A 30 -32.14 -6.94 -4.05
N PHE A 31 -31.85 -6.13 -3.03
CA PHE A 31 -31.29 -6.55 -1.74
C PHE A 31 -32.29 -7.14 -0.73
N SER A 32 -33.51 -7.55 -1.12
CA SER A 32 -34.45 -8.19 -0.20
C SER A 32 -35.35 -9.20 -0.91
N GLY A 33 -35.48 -10.40 -0.35
CA GLY A 33 -36.46 -11.41 -0.79
C GLY A 33 -36.01 -12.40 -1.87
N TRP A 34 -34.72 -12.49 -2.20
CA TRP A 34 -34.18 -13.45 -3.18
C TRP A 34 -34.30 -14.93 -2.75
N GLU A 35 -34.47 -15.17 -1.45
CA GLU A 35 -34.60 -16.53 -0.88
C GLU A 35 -36.00 -17.14 -1.12
N ASP A 36 -36.99 -16.36 -1.50
CA ASP A 36 -38.41 -16.79 -1.48
C ASP A 36 -38.89 -17.49 -2.76
N ASN A 37 -38.14 -17.42 -3.87
CA ASN A 37 -38.56 -18.01 -5.15
C ASN A 37 -37.43 -18.74 -5.91
N PRO A 38 -36.93 -19.88 -5.41
CA PRO A 38 -35.97 -20.69 -6.15
C PRO A 38 -36.58 -21.35 -7.38
N ILE A 39 -35.84 -21.31 -8.50
CA ILE A 39 -36.20 -22.03 -9.72
C ILE A 39 -35.43 -23.36 -9.75
N LEU A 40 -36.14 -24.47 -9.79
CA LEU A 40 -35.50 -25.77 -9.98
C LEU A 40 -35.04 -25.92 -11.43
N ILE A 41 -33.73 -26.06 -11.65
CA ILE A 41 -33.15 -26.20 -12.99
C ILE A 41 -32.63 -27.60 -13.28
N GLY A 42 -32.43 -28.41 -12.26
CA GLY A 42 -32.01 -29.79 -12.40
C GLY A 42 -32.05 -30.54 -11.07
N GLY A 43 -32.22 -31.86 -11.16
CA GLY A 43 -32.22 -32.76 -10.03
C GLY A 43 -31.73 -34.13 -10.47
N SER A 44 -30.85 -34.74 -9.72
CA SER A 44 -30.41 -36.10 -10.00
C SER A 44 -31.44 -37.08 -9.41
N ILE A 45 -32.24 -37.66 -10.29
CA ILE A 45 -33.15 -38.79 -9.95
C ILE A 45 -32.36 -40.08 -10.09
N GLY A 46 -31.57 -40.43 -9.10
CA GLY A 46 -30.84 -41.70 -9.13
C GLY A 46 -30.18 -42.00 -7.79
N ALA A 47 -30.17 -43.27 -7.41
CA ALA A 47 -29.41 -43.75 -6.28
C ALA A 47 -27.93 -43.44 -6.51
N ASN A 48 -27.30 -42.68 -5.59
CA ASN A 48 -25.87 -42.34 -5.55
C ASN A 48 -25.42 -40.95 -6.02
N SER A 49 -26.30 -39.97 -6.13
CA SER A 49 -25.85 -38.58 -6.33
C SER A 49 -25.57 -37.92 -4.96
N GLY A 50 -24.32 -37.94 -4.56
CA GLY A 50 -23.84 -37.32 -3.33
C GLY A 50 -23.72 -35.79 -3.40
N ARG A 51 -23.30 -35.19 -2.28
CA ARG A 51 -22.98 -33.76 -2.15
C ARG A 51 -21.97 -33.35 -3.19
N GLY A 52 -22.08 -32.12 -3.70
CA GLY A 52 -21.13 -31.61 -4.66
C GLY A 52 -21.04 -30.10 -4.68
N GLN A 53 -19.88 -29.61 -5.01
CA GLN A 53 -19.61 -28.20 -5.18
C GLN A 53 -20.02 -27.75 -6.59
N LEU A 54 -20.60 -26.56 -6.68
CA LEU A 54 -20.79 -25.83 -7.94
C LEU A 54 -19.60 -24.89 -8.15
N GLN A 55 -19.04 -24.91 -9.35
CA GLN A 55 -17.91 -24.05 -9.70
C GLN A 55 -18.04 -23.53 -11.11
N LEU A 56 -17.82 -22.24 -11.28
CA LEU A 56 -17.74 -21.59 -12.58
C LEU A 56 -16.41 -21.98 -13.24
N GLY A 57 -16.50 -22.54 -14.44
CA GLY A 57 -15.33 -22.90 -15.24
C GLY A 57 -14.90 -21.79 -16.19
N PRO A 58 -13.69 -21.89 -16.74
CA PRO A 58 -13.11 -20.88 -17.60
C PRO A 58 -13.88 -20.62 -18.91
N ASN A 59 -14.72 -21.53 -19.34
CA ASN A 59 -15.59 -21.39 -20.52
C ASN A 59 -16.97 -20.77 -20.22
N GLY A 60 -17.15 -20.16 -19.03
CA GLY A 60 -18.41 -19.51 -18.60
C GLY A 60 -19.51 -20.49 -18.23
N LYS A 61 -19.25 -21.79 -18.16
CA LYS A 61 -20.20 -22.81 -17.71
C LYS A 61 -20.01 -23.10 -16.23
N ILE A 62 -21.08 -23.49 -15.52
CA ILE A 62 -20.96 -23.94 -14.14
C ILE A 62 -20.90 -25.46 -14.11
N TYR A 63 -19.89 -26.00 -13.44
CA TYR A 63 -19.67 -27.42 -13.25
C TYR A 63 -20.15 -27.82 -11.86
N PHE A 64 -20.75 -29.01 -11.79
CA PHE A 64 -21.25 -29.59 -10.55
C PHE A 64 -20.55 -30.91 -10.26
N ALA A 65 -19.82 -30.98 -9.14
CA ALA A 65 -19.19 -32.21 -8.66
C ALA A 65 -20.26 -33.16 -8.15
N ARG A 66 -20.55 -34.21 -8.89
CA ARG A 66 -21.52 -35.23 -8.53
C ARG A 66 -20.78 -36.35 -7.81
N THR A 67 -20.79 -36.34 -6.48
CA THR A 67 -20.04 -37.29 -5.65
C THR A 67 -20.29 -38.73 -6.08
N CYS A 68 -19.22 -39.49 -6.24
CA CYS A 68 -19.21 -40.89 -6.67
C CYS A 68 -19.62 -41.17 -8.13
N GLN A 69 -19.84 -40.14 -8.95
CA GLN A 69 -20.14 -40.29 -10.36
C GLN A 69 -18.88 -40.15 -11.24
N GLN A 70 -18.90 -40.77 -12.41
CA GLN A 70 -17.84 -40.63 -13.44
C GLN A 70 -18.06 -39.40 -14.32
N TRP A 71 -19.08 -38.61 -14.04
CA TRP A 71 -19.47 -37.44 -14.80
C TRP A 71 -19.65 -36.23 -13.89
N LEU A 72 -19.32 -35.06 -14.39
CA LEU A 72 -19.70 -33.79 -13.80
C LEU A 72 -21.03 -33.33 -14.42
N GLY A 73 -21.90 -32.75 -13.62
CA GLY A 73 -23.02 -31.98 -14.11
C GLY A 73 -22.55 -30.66 -14.70
N VAL A 74 -23.24 -30.11 -15.68
CA VAL A 74 -22.89 -28.85 -16.34
C VAL A 74 -24.11 -27.98 -16.54
N ILE A 75 -24.05 -26.73 -16.13
CA ILE A 75 -24.98 -25.67 -16.49
C ILE A 75 -24.35 -24.92 -17.67
N ASN A 76 -24.92 -25.08 -18.87
CA ASN A 76 -24.31 -24.57 -20.10
C ASN A 76 -24.54 -23.06 -20.34
N SER A 77 -25.65 -22.51 -19.85
CA SER A 77 -26.06 -21.11 -20.01
C SER A 77 -26.45 -20.51 -18.66
N PRO A 78 -25.49 -20.29 -17.72
CA PRO A 78 -25.81 -19.93 -16.34
C PRO A 78 -26.44 -18.54 -16.17
N ASN A 79 -26.38 -17.69 -17.20
CA ASN A 79 -26.99 -16.36 -17.17
C ASN A 79 -28.45 -16.35 -17.65
N THR A 80 -29.02 -17.51 -18.02
CA THR A 80 -30.42 -17.65 -18.44
C THR A 80 -31.27 -18.28 -17.32
N ILE A 81 -32.55 -17.88 -17.28
CA ILE A 81 -33.48 -18.29 -16.21
C ILE A 81 -34.12 -19.64 -16.51
N GLY A 82 -34.22 -20.47 -15.47
CA GLY A 82 -34.93 -21.73 -15.46
C GLY A 82 -34.34 -22.80 -16.38
N ILE A 83 -35.17 -23.56 -17.05
CA ILE A 83 -34.78 -24.70 -17.91
C ILE A 83 -33.86 -24.25 -19.07
N ASN A 84 -33.91 -22.97 -19.44
CA ASN A 84 -33.05 -22.42 -20.48
C ASN A 84 -31.59 -22.25 -20.04
N SER A 85 -31.27 -22.49 -18.76
CA SER A 85 -29.89 -22.60 -18.28
C SER A 85 -29.19 -23.86 -18.80
N PHE A 86 -29.95 -24.79 -19.40
CA PHE A 86 -29.46 -26.04 -20.02
C PHE A 86 -28.55 -26.84 -19.10
N TYR A 87 -29.09 -27.23 -17.92
CA TYR A 87 -28.38 -28.16 -17.04
C TYR A 87 -28.36 -29.56 -17.62
N VAL A 88 -27.19 -30.21 -17.58
CA VAL A 88 -26.97 -31.59 -18.05
C VAL A 88 -26.26 -32.39 -16.96
N ASP A 89 -26.85 -33.48 -16.52
CA ASP A 89 -26.28 -34.36 -15.48
C ASP A 89 -24.93 -34.97 -15.87
N ASP A 90 -24.83 -35.51 -17.07
CA ASP A 90 -23.64 -36.16 -17.59
C ASP A 90 -22.93 -35.28 -18.63
N GLY A 91 -22.59 -34.05 -18.20
CA GLY A 91 -22.03 -33.00 -19.08
C GLY A 91 -20.56 -33.18 -19.39
N VAL A 92 -19.74 -33.67 -18.46
CA VAL A 92 -18.32 -33.94 -18.67
C VAL A 92 -17.93 -35.27 -18.09
N GLN A 93 -17.41 -36.17 -18.91
CA GLN A 93 -16.88 -37.47 -18.47
C GLN A 93 -15.50 -37.28 -17.82
N LEU A 94 -15.32 -37.83 -16.64
CA LEU A 94 -14.03 -37.91 -15.98
C LEU A 94 -13.19 -39.06 -16.58
N ALA A 95 -11.88 -38.99 -16.33
CA ALA A 95 -10.98 -40.04 -16.79
C ALA A 95 -11.42 -41.44 -16.35
N LEU A 96 -11.08 -42.46 -17.16
CA LEU A 96 -11.47 -43.83 -16.92
C LEU A 96 -11.07 -44.25 -15.49
N ASN A 97 -12.01 -44.90 -14.76
CA ASN A 97 -11.84 -45.35 -13.38
C ASN A 97 -11.68 -44.22 -12.33
N THR A 98 -11.97 -42.97 -12.68
CA THR A 98 -12.03 -41.85 -11.72
C THR A 98 -13.48 -41.50 -11.40
N ARG A 99 -13.72 -40.96 -10.20
CA ARG A 99 -15.04 -40.50 -9.76
C ARG A 99 -14.90 -39.16 -9.06
N SER A 100 -15.88 -38.28 -9.25
CA SER A 100 -15.90 -37.02 -8.53
C SER A 100 -16.10 -37.23 -7.04
N ARG A 101 -15.50 -36.39 -6.25
CA ARG A 101 -15.72 -36.23 -4.81
C ARG A 101 -16.66 -35.05 -4.55
N GLU A 102 -16.72 -34.57 -3.32
CA GLU A 102 -17.60 -33.45 -2.93
C GLU A 102 -17.15 -32.07 -3.46
N GLY A 103 -15.90 -31.93 -3.85
CA GLY A 103 -15.33 -30.69 -4.37
C GLY A 103 -14.78 -30.79 -5.78
N LEU A 104 -14.72 -29.68 -6.47
CA LEU A 104 -13.95 -29.46 -7.69
C LEU A 104 -12.63 -28.77 -7.30
N PRO A 105 -11.55 -28.95 -8.08
CA PRO A 105 -10.34 -28.18 -7.88
C PRO A 105 -10.70 -26.70 -7.85
N TYR A 106 -10.20 -25.96 -6.88
CA TYR A 106 -10.36 -24.51 -6.85
C TYR A 106 -9.58 -23.94 -8.04
N LEU A 107 -10.32 -23.58 -9.08
CA LEU A 107 -9.75 -22.77 -10.13
C LEU A 107 -9.74 -21.34 -9.59
N SER A 108 -8.57 -20.78 -9.38
CA SER A 108 -8.47 -19.37 -9.03
C SER A 108 -9.31 -18.59 -10.04
N ASN A 109 -10.09 -17.63 -9.55
CA ASN A 109 -10.97 -16.81 -10.41
C ASN A 109 -10.19 -16.01 -11.47
N SER A 110 -8.86 -16.15 -11.55
CA SER A 110 -8.01 -15.62 -12.59
C SER A 110 -8.31 -16.15 -13.99
N ILE A 111 -9.14 -17.21 -14.10
CA ILE A 111 -9.54 -17.79 -15.37
C ILE A 111 -11.04 -17.57 -15.61
N LEU A 112 -11.50 -16.34 -15.57
CA LEU A 112 -12.82 -15.97 -16.08
C LEU A 112 -12.69 -15.43 -17.49
N PRO A 113 -12.96 -16.21 -18.55
CA PRO A 113 -12.92 -15.70 -19.92
C PRO A 113 -14.28 -15.11 -20.32
N LEU A 114 -14.75 -14.13 -19.58
CA LEU A 114 -15.71 -13.16 -20.14
C LEU A 114 -14.98 -12.14 -21.02
N LEU A 115 -13.66 -12.08 -20.90
CA LEU A 115 -12.77 -11.20 -21.66
C LEU A 115 -12.13 -12.05 -22.77
N LYS A 116 -12.74 -12.05 -23.96
CA LYS A 116 -12.35 -12.89 -25.08
C LYS A 116 -11.26 -12.28 -25.94
N ASN A 117 -11.12 -10.96 -25.89
CA ASN A 117 -10.25 -10.21 -26.76
C ASN A 117 -9.04 -9.72 -25.98
N GLU A 118 -7.88 -9.88 -26.56
CA GLU A 118 -6.61 -9.56 -25.94
C GLU A 118 -5.97 -8.40 -26.69
N VAL A 119 -5.50 -7.41 -25.94
CA VAL A 119 -4.62 -6.35 -26.45
C VAL A 119 -3.30 -6.46 -25.72
N ASN A 120 -2.24 -6.65 -26.48
CA ASN A 120 -0.87 -6.67 -26.01
C ASN A 120 -0.16 -5.41 -26.49
N GLY A 121 0.82 -4.94 -25.79
CA GLY A 121 1.62 -3.82 -26.25
C GLY A 121 2.87 -3.60 -25.41
N LEU A 122 3.66 -2.67 -25.86
CA LEU A 122 4.94 -2.28 -25.29
C LEU A 122 4.92 -0.76 -25.07
N ILE A 123 5.44 -0.29 -23.93
CA ILE A 123 5.68 1.13 -23.69
C ILE A 123 7.18 1.38 -23.56
N LYS A 124 7.69 2.28 -24.39
CA LYS A 124 9.09 2.69 -24.41
C LYS A 124 9.22 4.19 -24.22
N PHE A 125 10.29 4.61 -23.55
CA PHE A 125 10.67 6.01 -23.41
C PHE A 125 11.75 6.38 -24.40
N ASP A 126 11.37 7.16 -25.42
CA ASP A 126 12.25 7.77 -26.41
C ASP A 126 13.00 8.95 -25.78
N SER A 127 14.16 8.66 -25.24
CA SER A 127 14.99 9.66 -24.54
C SER A 127 15.84 10.53 -25.47
N ASP A 128 16.08 10.07 -26.70
CA ASP A 128 16.93 10.75 -27.70
C ASP A 128 16.14 11.45 -28.81
N GLY A 129 14.81 11.31 -28.83
CA GLY A 129 13.90 11.98 -29.76
C GLY A 129 13.92 11.43 -31.17
N ASN A 130 14.42 10.18 -31.37
CA ASN A 130 14.51 9.55 -32.69
C ASN A 130 13.31 8.65 -33.03
N GLY A 131 12.38 8.48 -32.10
CA GLY A 131 11.21 7.57 -32.16
C GLY A 131 11.48 6.26 -31.43
N CYS A 132 10.46 5.73 -30.75
CA CYS A 132 10.61 4.54 -29.92
C CYS A 132 11.10 3.31 -30.70
N SER A 133 12.12 2.66 -30.14
CA SER A 133 12.76 1.46 -30.63
C SER A 133 12.93 0.43 -29.51
N GLN A 134 13.40 -0.78 -29.84
CA GLN A 134 13.67 -1.80 -28.83
C GLN A 134 14.81 -1.43 -27.87
N ASN A 135 15.69 -0.52 -28.26
CA ASN A 135 16.84 -0.11 -27.45
C ASN A 135 16.51 0.99 -26.42
N ASP A 136 15.31 1.57 -26.53
CA ASP A 136 14.85 2.60 -25.61
C ASP A 136 14.46 2.02 -24.26
N LEU A 137 14.43 2.88 -23.22
CA LEU A 137 14.12 2.46 -21.88
C LEU A 137 12.69 1.93 -21.76
N ASN A 138 12.54 0.85 -21.00
CA ASN A 138 11.24 0.28 -20.67
C ASN A 138 10.48 1.20 -19.72
N PHE A 139 9.23 1.47 -20.03
CA PHE A 139 8.35 2.22 -19.14
C PHE A 139 7.53 1.26 -18.28
N GLN A 140 8.06 0.88 -17.13
CA GLN A 140 7.51 -0.13 -16.23
C GLN A 140 6.55 0.43 -15.19
N ASN A 141 5.71 -0.43 -14.60
CA ASN A 141 4.77 -0.12 -13.51
C ASN A 141 3.76 0.98 -13.84
N VAL A 142 3.41 1.12 -15.11
CA VAL A 142 2.39 2.08 -15.57
C VAL A 142 1.05 1.38 -15.69
N ILE A 143 0.01 1.99 -15.13
CA ILE A 143 -1.35 1.52 -15.28
C ILE A 143 -1.81 1.71 -16.73
N ILE A 144 -2.31 0.65 -17.34
CA ILE A 144 -3.04 0.68 -18.60
C ILE A 144 -4.53 0.58 -18.28
N ARG A 145 -5.27 1.62 -18.59
CA ARG A 145 -6.71 1.67 -18.40
C ARG A 145 -7.42 1.40 -19.71
N ALA A 146 -8.36 0.45 -19.72
CA ALA A 146 -9.29 0.25 -20.81
C ALA A 146 -10.73 0.49 -20.33
N ALA A 147 -11.41 1.48 -20.90
CA ALA A 147 -12.74 1.91 -20.49
C ALA A 147 -13.78 1.74 -21.61
N SER A 148 -14.95 1.19 -21.27
CA SER A 148 -16.10 1.01 -22.18
C SER A 148 -17.42 1.09 -21.43
N GLY A 149 -18.29 2.04 -21.76
CA GLY A 149 -19.68 2.10 -21.27
C GLY A 149 -19.85 2.03 -19.74
N GLY A 150 -18.87 2.50 -18.96
CA GLY A 150 -18.88 2.40 -17.51
C GLY A 150 -18.13 1.16 -16.97
N ALA A 151 -17.76 0.19 -17.79
CA ALA A 151 -16.80 -0.87 -17.44
C ALA A 151 -15.37 -0.34 -17.56
N ILE A 152 -14.51 -0.69 -16.62
CA ILE A 152 -13.09 -0.31 -16.64
C ILE A 152 -12.28 -1.55 -16.29
N ASN A 153 -11.26 -1.84 -17.08
CA ASN A 153 -10.25 -2.85 -16.82
C ASN A 153 -8.90 -2.16 -16.68
N TYR A 154 -8.04 -2.70 -15.83
CA TYR A 154 -6.70 -2.22 -15.59
C TYR A 154 -5.70 -3.34 -15.79
N ASP A 155 -4.52 -2.99 -16.25
CA ASP A 155 -3.32 -3.81 -16.27
C ASP A 155 -2.11 -2.93 -15.97
N PHE A 156 -0.93 -3.53 -15.77
CA PHE A 156 0.32 -2.81 -15.52
C PHE A 156 1.36 -3.23 -16.54
N THR A 157 2.25 -2.29 -16.89
CA THR A 157 3.45 -2.67 -17.62
C THR A 157 4.42 -3.42 -16.70
N ASP A 158 4.99 -4.52 -17.19
CA ASP A 158 6.04 -5.29 -16.53
C ASP A 158 7.41 -4.57 -16.59
N SER A 159 8.46 -5.21 -16.07
CA SER A 159 9.84 -4.69 -16.10
C SER A 159 10.39 -4.49 -17.51
N ASP A 160 9.84 -5.16 -18.51
CA ASP A 160 10.19 -5.02 -19.91
C ASP A 160 9.33 -3.98 -20.64
N GLY A 161 8.37 -3.36 -19.94
CA GLY A 161 7.43 -2.40 -20.48
C GLY A 161 6.26 -3.02 -21.24
N ASN A 162 6.09 -4.35 -21.19
CA ASN A 162 4.97 -5.03 -21.83
C ASN A 162 3.72 -4.96 -20.97
N TYR A 163 2.56 -4.93 -21.62
CA TYR A 163 1.26 -5.08 -20.97
C TYR A 163 0.35 -6.02 -21.75
N LYS A 164 -0.63 -6.59 -21.06
CA LYS A 164 -1.61 -7.51 -21.63
C LYS A 164 -2.97 -7.33 -21.00
N ILE A 165 -3.87 -6.64 -21.68
CA ILE A 165 -5.21 -6.38 -21.18
C ILE A 165 -6.27 -7.20 -21.92
N ASN A 166 -7.16 -7.86 -21.17
CA ASN A 166 -8.24 -8.66 -21.72
C ASN A 166 -9.55 -7.88 -21.69
N LEU A 167 -10.31 -7.90 -22.80
CA LEU A 167 -11.47 -7.04 -23.02
C LEU A 167 -12.70 -7.82 -23.51
N THR A 168 -13.87 -7.26 -23.28
CA THR A 168 -15.13 -7.76 -23.82
C THR A 168 -15.35 -7.34 -25.26
N ASP A 169 -16.39 -7.91 -25.92
CA ASP A 169 -16.88 -7.41 -27.21
C ASP A 169 -17.55 -6.03 -26.99
N ALA A 170 -16.81 -4.98 -27.24
CA ALA A 170 -17.25 -3.58 -27.14
C ALA A 170 -16.18 -2.64 -27.72
N SER A 171 -16.54 -1.37 -27.85
CA SER A 171 -15.57 -0.30 -28.12
C SER A 171 -14.93 0.17 -26.80
N HIS A 172 -13.61 0.13 -26.74
CA HIS A 172 -12.81 0.48 -25.56
C HIS A 172 -11.85 1.62 -25.88
N ILE A 173 -11.70 2.53 -24.93
CA ILE A 173 -10.62 3.53 -24.94
C ILE A 173 -9.50 2.99 -24.07
N ILE A 174 -8.32 2.80 -24.65
CA ILE A 174 -7.10 2.35 -23.95
C ILE A 174 -6.17 3.53 -23.81
N GLU A 175 -5.67 3.76 -22.59
CA GLU A 175 -4.74 4.83 -22.26
C GLU A 175 -3.79 4.46 -21.14
N PRO A 176 -2.52 4.87 -21.22
CA PRO A 176 -1.57 4.78 -20.11
C PRO A 176 -1.85 5.86 -19.05
N LEU A 177 -1.74 5.50 -17.77
CA LEU A 177 -1.87 6.41 -16.63
C LEU A 177 -0.55 6.39 -15.82
N PRO A 178 0.44 7.21 -16.15
CA PRO A 178 1.68 7.28 -15.39
C PRO A 178 1.48 8.02 -14.06
N GLU A 179 2.36 7.80 -13.09
CA GLU A 179 2.37 8.44 -11.77
C GLU A 179 2.35 9.98 -11.87
N ASN A 180 3.16 10.54 -12.78
CA ASN A 180 3.29 11.99 -13.00
C ASN A 180 2.95 12.34 -14.46
N PRO A 181 1.67 12.46 -14.83
CA PRO A 181 1.26 12.58 -16.23
C PRO A 181 1.79 13.85 -16.92
N THR A 182 2.14 14.89 -16.17
CA THR A 182 2.69 16.15 -16.72
C THR A 182 4.13 16.04 -17.18
N TYR A 183 4.87 15.00 -16.78
CA TYR A 183 6.28 14.79 -17.15
C TYR A 183 6.44 14.13 -18.51
N TRP A 184 5.35 13.59 -19.07
CA TRP A 184 5.36 12.66 -20.18
C TRP A 184 4.36 13.04 -21.26
N SER A 185 4.73 12.77 -22.50
CA SER A 185 3.84 12.85 -23.65
C SER A 185 3.76 11.49 -24.33
N PHE A 186 2.57 10.93 -24.48
CA PHE A 186 2.33 9.63 -25.11
C PHE A 186 1.90 9.78 -26.57
N SER A 187 2.43 8.92 -27.43
CA SER A 187 2.04 8.82 -28.83
C SER A 187 1.72 7.36 -29.19
N PRO A 188 0.44 7.04 -29.49
CA PRO A 188 -0.74 7.90 -29.33
C PRO A 188 -1.04 8.19 -27.85
N GLN A 189 -1.78 9.28 -27.57
CA GLN A 189 -2.21 9.60 -26.20
C GLN A 189 -3.20 8.56 -25.64
N ASN A 190 -4.11 8.13 -26.49
CA ASN A 190 -5.03 7.02 -26.26
C ASN A 190 -5.41 6.38 -27.59
N VAL A 191 -6.01 5.22 -27.55
CA VAL A 191 -6.49 4.52 -28.74
C VAL A 191 -7.87 3.94 -28.50
N VAL A 192 -8.70 3.96 -29.56
CA VAL A 192 -9.99 3.28 -29.55
C VAL A 192 -9.82 1.93 -30.22
N VAL A 193 -10.16 0.86 -29.51
CA VAL A 193 -10.21 -0.51 -30.04
C VAL A 193 -11.65 -1.01 -30.00
N ASP A 194 -12.09 -1.65 -31.07
CA ASP A 194 -13.49 -2.07 -31.24
C ASP A 194 -13.54 -3.58 -31.56
N PHE A 195 -14.04 -4.36 -30.59
CA PHE A 195 -14.19 -5.80 -30.71
C PHE A 195 -15.67 -6.19 -30.87
N PRO A 196 -15.97 -7.18 -31.72
CA PRO A 196 -15.08 -8.07 -32.49
C PRO A 196 -14.68 -7.53 -33.88
N THR A 197 -14.86 -6.24 -34.19
CA THR A 197 -14.54 -5.66 -35.50
C THR A 197 -13.05 -5.78 -35.80
N GLN A 198 -12.21 -5.54 -34.80
CA GLN A 198 -10.77 -5.79 -34.87
C GLN A 198 -10.45 -7.22 -34.46
N ALA A 199 -9.37 -7.77 -35.03
CA ALA A 199 -8.90 -9.11 -34.68
C ALA A 199 -8.25 -9.12 -33.28
N SER A 200 -8.41 -10.24 -32.56
CA SER A 200 -7.73 -10.51 -31.30
C SER A 200 -6.76 -11.69 -31.48
N PRO A 201 -5.53 -11.65 -30.91
CA PRO A 201 -4.94 -10.54 -30.16
C PRO A 201 -4.61 -9.33 -31.06
N LEU A 202 -4.78 -8.13 -30.50
CA LEU A 202 -4.39 -6.85 -31.12
C LEU A 202 -3.07 -6.40 -30.49
N ILE A 203 -2.15 -5.86 -31.30
CA ILE A 203 -0.92 -5.23 -30.81
C ILE A 203 -1.11 -3.73 -30.83
N GLN A 204 -0.87 -3.08 -29.68
CA GLN A 204 -0.94 -1.63 -29.52
C GLN A 204 0.20 -1.13 -28.63
N ASP A 205 1.19 -0.52 -29.23
CA ASP A 205 2.32 0.08 -28.52
C ASP A 205 2.06 1.57 -28.25
N PHE A 206 2.75 2.09 -27.22
CA PHE A 206 2.80 3.52 -26.91
C PHE A 206 4.26 3.98 -26.84
N CYS A 207 4.55 5.07 -27.53
CA CYS A 207 5.84 5.73 -27.45
C CYS A 207 5.73 6.94 -26.53
N VAL A 208 6.67 7.09 -25.60
CA VAL A 208 6.67 8.14 -24.59
C VAL A 208 7.86 9.05 -24.81
N THR A 209 7.64 10.36 -24.76
CA THR A 209 8.68 11.38 -24.78
C THR A 209 8.62 12.24 -23.52
N ALA A 210 9.75 12.83 -23.15
CA ALA A 210 9.82 13.77 -22.04
C ALA A 210 9.06 15.06 -22.35
N ASN A 211 8.32 15.58 -21.37
CA ASN A 211 7.68 16.88 -21.43
C ASN A 211 8.48 17.88 -20.56
N GLY A 212 9.45 18.55 -21.17
CA GLY A 212 10.45 19.36 -20.46
C GLY A 212 11.56 18.54 -19.82
N LEU A 213 12.41 19.18 -19.02
CA LEU A 213 13.47 18.53 -18.25
C LEU A 213 13.03 18.50 -16.78
N VAL A 214 12.79 17.32 -16.26
CA VAL A 214 12.28 17.13 -14.90
C VAL A 214 13.19 16.19 -14.12
N GLU A 215 13.74 16.69 -13.04
CA GLU A 215 14.42 15.89 -12.02
C GLU A 215 13.45 15.71 -10.84
N ASP A 216 13.21 14.47 -10.44
CA ASP A 216 12.29 14.09 -9.37
C ASP A 216 12.76 12.77 -8.78
N LEU A 217 13.28 12.81 -7.55
CA LEU A 217 13.76 11.67 -6.80
C LEU A 217 12.82 11.43 -5.62
N GLU A 218 12.61 10.19 -5.29
CA GLU A 218 11.85 9.77 -4.11
C GLU A 218 12.70 8.86 -3.25
N LEU A 219 12.58 8.99 -1.92
CA LEU A 219 13.24 8.10 -0.97
C LEU A 219 12.22 7.47 -0.02
N ILE A 220 12.36 6.16 0.18
CA ILE A 220 11.52 5.38 1.10
C ILE A 220 12.43 4.58 2.03
N VAL A 221 12.17 4.64 3.35
CA VAL A 221 12.77 3.76 4.36
C VAL A 221 11.85 2.57 4.57
N VAL A 222 12.36 1.36 4.39
CA VAL A 222 11.58 0.12 4.37
C VAL A 222 12.06 -0.81 5.48
N PRO A 223 11.23 -1.16 6.48
CA PRO A 223 11.56 -2.17 7.49
C PRO A 223 11.30 -3.56 6.91
N LEU A 224 12.34 -4.35 6.65
CA LEU A 224 12.16 -5.71 6.13
C LEU A 224 11.61 -6.64 7.22
N GLU A 225 11.86 -6.31 8.49
CA GLU A 225 11.41 -7.06 9.65
C GLU A 225 10.78 -6.16 10.71
N GLN A 226 10.08 -6.79 11.66
CA GLN A 226 9.57 -6.10 12.85
C GLN A 226 10.71 -5.88 13.85
N ALA A 227 10.84 -4.67 14.40
CA ALA A 227 11.84 -4.36 15.43
C ALA A 227 11.52 -5.10 16.74
N ARG A 228 12.47 -5.93 17.21
CA ARG A 228 12.36 -6.68 18.47
C ARG A 228 13.55 -6.40 19.38
N PRO A 229 13.34 -6.11 20.67
CA PRO A 229 14.43 -5.77 21.57
C PRO A 229 15.47 -6.90 21.69
N GLY A 230 16.75 -6.57 21.48
CA GLY A 230 17.86 -7.50 21.60
C GLY A 230 18.11 -8.38 20.38
N PHE A 231 17.41 -8.16 19.27
CA PHE A 231 17.59 -8.88 18.01
C PHE A 231 18.24 -8.00 16.94
N GLU A 232 18.73 -8.65 15.90
CA GLU A 232 19.11 -8.01 14.65
C GLU A 232 17.83 -7.74 13.86
N THR A 233 17.82 -6.67 13.08
CA THR A 233 16.68 -6.26 12.27
C THR A 233 17.18 -5.67 10.96
N ASP A 234 16.63 -6.15 9.86
CA ASP A 234 16.99 -5.74 8.50
C ASP A 234 16.09 -4.63 7.98
N TYR A 235 16.73 -3.70 7.30
CA TYR A 235 16.11 -2.53 6.70
C TYR A 235 16.65 -2.27 5.31
N LYS A 236 15.94 -1.43 4.57
CA LYS A 236 16.32 -0.98 3.24
C LYS A 236 15.97 0.49 3.05
N VAL A 237 16.85 1.24 2.39
CA VAL A 237 16.48 2.51 1.77
C VAL A 237 16.31 2.27 0.29
N VAL A 238 15.17 2.67 -0.26
CA VAL A 238 14.88 2.62 -1.68
C VAL A 238 14.85 4.05 -2.22
N ILE A 239 15.62 4.33 -3.26
CA ILE A 239 15.49 5.56 -4.03
C ILE A 239 14.92 5.26 -5.40
N LYS A 240 14.06 6.13 -5.91
CA LYS A 240 13.42 6.02 -7.23
C LYS A 240 13.60 7.30 -8.01
N ASN A 241 13.98 7.19 -9.27
CA ASN A 241 13.96 8.30 -10.20
C ASN A 241 12.58 8.37 -10.88
N LYS A 242 11.73 9.27 -10.43
CA LYS A 242 10.39 9.55 -11.01
C LYS A 242 10.46 10.58 -12.13
N GLY A 243 11.56 11.28 -12.23
CA GLY A 243 11.82 12.28 -13.27
C GLY A 243 12.09 11.68 -14.64
N ASN A 244 12.31 12.53 -15.62
CA ASN A 244 12.60 12.16 -17.00
C ASN A 244 14.07 12.40 -17.40
N GLN A 245 14.93 12.73 -16.44
CA GLN A 245 16.36 12.91 -16.61
C GLN A 245 17.13 11.85 -15.82
N THR A 246 18.31 11.46 -16.32
CA THR A 246 19.23 10.60 -15.57
C THR A 246 19.73 11.35 -14.33
N ALA A 247 19.62 10.72 -13.16
CA ALA A 247 19.99 11.33 -11.89
C ALA A 247 21.28 10.74 -11.32
N SER A 248 22.00 11.55 -10.54
CA SER A 248 23.14 11.15 -9.72
C SER A 248 23.13 11.97 -8.43
N GLY A 249 23.65 11.41 -7.35
CA GLY A 249 23.58 12.12 -6.08
C GLY A 249 24.05 11.30 -4.89
N SER A 250 23.47 11.58 -3.74
CA SER A 250 23.79 10.91 -2.48
C SER A 250 22.53 10.61 -1.68
N VAL A 251 22.63 9.55 -0.88
CA VAL A 251 21.62 9.12 0.09
C VAL A 251 22.23 9.25 1.48
N LYS A 252 21.46 9.75 2.40
CA LYS A 252 21.80 9.87 3.81
C LYS A 252 20.68 9.24 4.63
N LEU A 253 21.04 8.44 5.63
CA LEU A 253 20.12 7.88 6.63
C LEU A 253 20.64 8.23 8.01
N GLU A 254 19.83 8.89 8.84
CA GLU A 254 20.08 9.16 10.25
C GLU A 254 19.22 8.25 11.10
N PHE A 255 19.77 7.77 12.23
CA PHE A 255 19.11 6.85 13.17
C PHE A 255 19.54 7.12 14.62
N GLU A 256 18.82 6.55 15.57
CA GLU A 256 19.06 6.74 17.01
C GLU A 256 20.13 5.77 17.53
N GLU A 257 21.42 6.18 17.50
CA GLU A 257 22.57 5.37 17.95
C GLU A 257 22.50 4.94 19.43
N ASP A 258 21.68 5.61 20.23
CA ASP A 258 21.46 5.26 21.64
C ASP A 258 20.71 3.93 21.81
N PHE A 259 19.90 3.52 20.84
CA PHE A 259 19.03 2.34 20.92
C PHE A 259 19.44 1.20 19.97
N MET A 260 20.33 1.46 19.02
CA MET A 260 20.76 0.49 18.04
C MET A 260 22.20 0.67 17.59
N THR A 261 22.80 -0.40 17.11
CA THR A 261 24.17 -0.41 16.57
C THR A 261 24.17 -0.99 15.18
N LEU A 262 24.86 -0.33 14.24
CA LEU A 262 25.02 -0.83 12.89
C LEU A 262 25.83 -2.13 12.89
N LEU A 263 25.29 -3.18 12.26
CA LEU A 263 25.98 -4.44 12.05
C LEU A 263 26.59 -4.52 10.64
N SER A 264 25.80 -4.25 9.60
CA SER A 264 26.26 -4.33 8.21
C SER A 264 25.51 -3.38 7.29
N THR A 265 26.09 -3.13 6.10
CA THR A 265 25.44 -2.41 5.00
C THR A 265 25.77 -3.06 3.65
N ASN A 266 24.84 -3.02 2.70
CA ASN A 266 25.02 -3.49 1.35
C ASN A 266 24.31 -2.52 0.35
N PRO A 267 25.05 -1.80 -0.53
CA PRO A 267 26.52 -1.68 -0.56
C PRO A 267 27.11 -1.01 0.69
N ASN A 268 28.43 -1.10 0.87
CA ASN A 268 29.09 -0.48 2.02
C ASN A 268 28.80 1.02 2.08
N ALA A 269 28.32 1.49 3.22
CA ALA A 269 28.16 2.92 3.49
C ALA A 269 29.52 3.64 3.61
N GLY A 270 29.55 4.91 3.27
CA GLY A 270 30.73 5.76 3.45
C GLY A 270 31.06 5.98 4.94
N ASN A 271 32.27 6.47 5.21
CA ASN A 271 32.67 6.91 6.56
C ASN A 271 31.80 8.07 7.02
N THR A 272 30.96 7.82 7.99
CA THR A 272 29.94 8.77 8.49
C THR A 272 30.04 8.90 10.02
N PRO A 273 29.44 9.93 10.64
CA PRO A 273 29.19 9.96 12.07
C PRO A 273 28.51 8.66 12.56
N SER A 274 28.61 8.35 13.84
CA SER A 274 28.10 7.09 14.44
C SER A 274 26.60 6.86 14.25
N ASN A 275 25.83 7.93 14.10
CA ASN A 275 24.38 7.92 13.92
C ASN A 275 23.92 8.14 12.47
N GLN A 276 24.80 8.01 11.47
CA GLN A 276 24.49 8.32 10.09
C GLN A 276 25.11 7.32 9.12
N LEU A 277 24.37 6.89 8.13
CA LEU A 277 24.88 6.16 6.95
C LEU A 277 24.80 7.08 5.73
N SER A 278 25.72 6.91 4.79
CA SER A 278 25.67 7.61 3.51
C SER A 278 26.14 6.76 2.35
N TRP A 279 25.48 6.91 1.22
CA TRP A 279 25.81 6.25 -0.05
C TRP A 279 25.80 7.28 -1.18
N SER A 280 26.45 6.93 -2.28
CA SER A 280 26.40 7.71 -3.52
C SER A 280 25.81 6.85 -4.60
N PHE A 281 24.95 7.43 -5.43
CA PHE A 281 24.41 6.78 -6.63
C PHE A 281 24.77 7.57 -7.87
N SER A 282 24.79 6.89 -9.02
CA SER A 282 25.14 7.51 -10.29
C SER A 282 24.41 6.86 -11.46
N ASN A 283 24.08 7.67 -12.47
CA ASN A 283 23.42 7.21 -13.69
C ASN A 283 22.09 6.47 -13.45
N LEU A 284 21.35 6.86 -12.41
CA LEU A 284 20.02 6.32 -12.15
C LEU A 284 19.06 6.81 -13.27
N GLN A 285 18.70 5.90 -14.17
CA GLN A 285 17.85 6.21 -15.32
C GLN A 285 16.40 6.50 -14.86
N PRO A 286 15.60 7.22 -15.66
CA PRO A 286 14.16 7.33 -15.41
C PRO A 286 13.52 5.96 -15.14
N PHE A 287 12.62 5.90 -14.15
CA PHE A 287 11.90 4.71 -13.63
C PHE A 287 12.74 3.72 -12.84
N GLN A 288 14.08 3.84 -12.87
CA GLN A 288 14.95 2.96 -12.11
C GLN A 288 14.89 3.28 -10.61
N MET A 289 15.13 2.22 -9.84
CA MET A 289 15.31 2.26 -8.40
C MET A 289 16.71 1.75 -8.05
N GLU A 290 17.24 2.23 -6.93
CA GLU A 290 18.45 1.69 -6.30
C GLU A 290 18.16 1.46 -4.82
N GLU A 291 18.68 0.38 -4.29
CA GLU A 291 18.39 -0.10 -2.94
C GLU A 291 19.67 -0.17 -2.11
N PHE A 292 19.57 0.25 -0.85
CA PHE A 292 20.66 0.26 0.12
C PHE A 292 20.19 -0.48 1.37
N GLU A 293 20.70 -1.69 1.58
CA GLU A 293 20.36 -2.54 2.70
C GLU A 293 21.25 -2.24 3.92
N TYR A 294 20.68 -2.37 5.10
CA TYR A 294 21.42 -2.24 6.35
C TYR A 294 20.78 -3.07 7.45
N THR A 295 21.64 -3.65 8.31
CA THR A 295 21.23 -4.45 9.46
C THR A 295 21.61 -3.72 10.73
N MET A 296 20.65 -3.60 11.65
CA MET A 296 20.85 -3.01 12.98
C MET A 296 20.73 -4.09 14.06
N THR A 297 21.62 -4.06 15.04
CA THR A 297 21.46 -4.80 16.31
C THR A 297 20.76 -3.89 17.30
N LEU A 298 19.56 -4.27 17.75
CA LEU A 298 18.75 -3.49 18.68
C LEU A 298 19.14 -3.77 20.13
N ASN A 299 19.06 -2.75 20.99
CA ASN A 299 19.34 -2.88 22.42
C ASN A 299 18.36 -3.85 23.10
N ALA A 300 18.88 -4.62 24.06
CA ALA A 300 18.04 -5.52 24.86
C ALA A 300 17.37 -4.77 26.04
N PRO A 301 16.22 -5.24 26.55
CA PRO A 301 15.58 -4.67 27.73
C PRO A 301 16.44 -4.72 29.00
N THR A 302 17.42 -5.62 29.02
CA THR A 302 18.35 -5.82 30.14
C THR A 302 19.62 -4.97 30.02
N GLN A 303 19.76 -4.17 28.98
CA GLN A 303 20.92 -3.31 28.80
C GLN A 303 20.94 -2.20 29.85
N ALA A 304 22.14 -1.90 30.39
CA ALA A 304 22.27 -0.96 31.52
C ALA A 304 22.02 0.52 31.13
N THR A 305 22.30 0.84 29.86
CA THR A 305 22.08 2.17 29.26
C THR A 305 21.17 2.03 28.06
N ASN A 306 20.18 2.91 27.95
CA ASN A 306 19.24 2.95 26.82
C ASN A 306 18.57 1.59 26.53
N PRO A 307 17.94 0.92 27.53
CA PRO A 307 17.21 -0.32 27.29
C PRO A 307 16.06 -0.07 26.32
N LEU A 308 15.86 -0.99 25.37
CA LEU A 308 14.77 -0.93 24.42
C LEU A 308 13.66 -1.91 24.82
N ASN A 309 12.41 -1.49 24.80
CA ASN A 309 11.25 -2.27 25.24
C ASN A 309 10.16 -2.26 24.17
N GLY A 310 9.23 -3.22 24.23
CA GLY A 310 8.06 -3.20 23.39
C GLY A 310 7.18 -1.95 23.64
N GLY A 311 6.81 -1.28 22.57
CA GLY A 311 6.09 -0.01 22.58
C GLY A 311 6.98 1.23 22.44
N ASP A 312 8.31 1.08 22.54
CA ASP A 312 9.24 2.16 22.19
C ASP A 312 9.21 2.42 20.67
N ILE A 313 9.60 3.61 20.26
CA ILE A 313 9.62 4.02 18.86
C ILE A 313 11.08 4.22 18.44
N LEU A 314 11.46 3.67 17.30
CA LEU A 314 12.76 3.90 16.65
C LEU A 314 12.54 4.81 15.45
N THR A 315 13.20 5.97 15.44
CA THR A 315 13.06 6.97 14.38
C THR A 315 14.24 6.89 13.40
N PHE A 316 13.92 6.84 12.12
CA PHE A 316 14.86 6.91 11.01
C PHE A 316 14.54 8.12 10.14
N THR A 317 15.55 8.86 9.70
CA THR A 317 15.37 9.96 8.75
C THR A 317 16.24 9.72 7.52
N GLY A 318 15.59 9.34 6.42
CA GLY A 318 16.21 9.18 5.11
C GLY A 318 16.16 10.47 4.31
N THR A 319 17.21 10.79 3.57
CA THR A 319 17.26 11.94 2.64
C THR A 319 18.02 11.56 1.38
N VAL A 320 17.45 11.83 0.20
CA VAL A 320 18.14 11.76 -1.08
C VAL A 320 18.43 13.19 -1.58
N THR A 321 19.62 13.38 -2.14
CA THR A 321 20.00 14.67 -2.74
C THR A 321 20.53 14.42 -4.13
N GLY A 322 19.84 14.93 -5.15
CA GLY A 322 20.25 14.92 -6.53
C GLY A 322 21.26 16.03 -6.84
N ALA A 323 21.94 15.94 -8.00
CA ALA A 323 22.86 16.94 -8.48
C ALA A 323 22.14 18.19 -9.03
N GLY A 324 20.90 18.07 -9.47
CA GLY A 324 20.09 19.15 -10.03
C GLY A 324 19.00 19.64 -9.07
N THR A 325 18.01 20.33 -9.62
CA THR A 325 16.88 20.87 -8.85
C THR A 325 15.69 19.92 -8.96
N ASP A 326 15.32 19.35 -7.84
CA ASP A 326 14.17 18.49 -7.73
C ASP A 326 12.85 19.28 -7.74
N VAL A 327 11.87 18.83 -8.50
CA VAL A 327 10.56 19.51 -8.63
C VAL A 327 9.60 19.17 -7.49
N MET A 328 9.84 18.05 -6.79
CA MET A 328 9.04 17.58 -5.65
C MET A 328 9.91 17.27 -4.42
N PRO A 329 10.64 18.27 -3.87
CA PRO A 329 11.62 18.03 -2.81
C PRO A 329 11.01 17.49 -1.50
N ALA A 330 9.70 17.42 -1.40
CA ALA A 330 9.01 16.90 -0.21
C ALA A 330 9.16 15.39 -0.04
N ASP A 331 9.28 14.62 -1.13
CA ASP A 331 9.46 13.17 -1.10
C ASP A 331 10.93 12.73 -1.25
N ASN A 332 11.85 13.70 -1.28
CA ASN A 332 13.28 13.45 -1.12
C ASN A 332 13.67 13.08 0.32
N MET A 333 12.77 13.24 1.26
CA MET A 333 13.00 12.97 2.69
C MET A 333 11.82 12.19 3.26
N MET A 334 12.14 11.14 4.00
CA MET A 334 11.16 10.38 4.79
C MET A 334 11.64 10.27 6.24
N VAL A 335 10.72 10.59 7.16
CA VAL A 335 10.85 10.22 8.58
C VAL A 335 10.00 8.96 8.78
N PHE A 336 10.64 7.90 9.24
CA PHE A 336 9.98 6.62 9.49
C PHE A 336 10.11 6.26 10.97
N ASP A 337 8.97 6.09 11.63
CA ASP A 337 8.86 5.72 13.03
C ASP A 337 8.40 4.26 13.12
N GLN A 338 9.29 3.38 13.62
CA GLN A 338 8.98 1.97 13.82
C GLN A 338 8.69 1.67 15.28
N THR A 339 7.49 1.17 15.56
CA THR A 339 7.16 0.68 16.90
C THR A 339 7.83 -0.66 17.16
N VAL A 340 8.53 -0.76 18.28
CA VAL A 340 9.17 -1.99 18.77
C VAL A 340 8.11 -2.94 19.32
N VAL A 341 8.15 -4.22 18.90
CA VAL A 341 7.19 -5.25 19.30
C VAL A 341 7.83 -6.34 20.17
N ASN A 342 7.04 -6.98 21.03
CA ASN A 342 7.48 -8.08 21.87
C ASN A 342 7.24 -9.46 21.25
N SER A 343 6.30 -9.56 20.31
CA SER A 343 5.93 -10.79 19.59
C SER A 343 6.00 -10.56 18.10
N TYR A 344 6.44 -11.55 17.38
CA TYR A 344 6.59 -11.54 15.93
C TYR A 344 5.31 -12.03 15.27
N ASP A 345 4.82 -11.30 14.28
CA ASP A 345 3.79 -11.74 13.35
C ASP A 345 4.38 -11.65 11.93
N PRO A 346 4.71 -12.78 11.31
CA PRO A 346 5.40 -12.79 10.03
C PRO A 346 4.51 -12.44 8.83
N ASN A 347 3.19 -12.42 9.02
CA ASN A 347 2.22 -12.14 7.97
C ASN A 347 1.45 -10.86 8.32
N ASP A 348 2.09 -9.72 8.12
CA ASP A 348 1.55 -8.44 8.56
C ASP A 348 1.44 -7.39 7.44
N LYS A 349 0.70 -6.33 7.75
CA LYS A 349 0.56 -5.15 6.91
C LYS A 349 0.81 -3.89 7.72
N THR A 350 1.63 -3.01 7.18
CA THR A 350 2.01 -1.75 7.83
C THR A 350 1.84 -0.59 6.85
N CYS A 351 1.28 0.53 7.33
CA CYS A 351 1.38 1.82 6.65
C CYS A 351 2.66 2.51 7.13
N LEU A 352 3.55 2.89 6.22
CA LEU A 352 4.87 3.45 6.58
C LEU A 352 4.77 4.88 7.12
N GLU A 353 3.67 5.58 6.88
CA GLU A 353 3.35 6.88 7.50
C GLU A 353 2.90 6.76 8.96
N GLY A 354 2.72 5.53 9.47
CA GLY A 354 2.28 5.25 10.84
C GLY A 354 0.76 5.17 10.99
N ASP A 355 0.30 5.18 12.26
CA ASP A 355 -1.12 5.04 12.62
C ASP A 355 -1.89 6.37 12.51
N THR A 356 -1.18 7.47 12.27
CA THR A 356 -1.77 8.81 12.11
C THR A 356 -1.08 9.60 11.02
N VAL A 357 -1.85 10.35 10.25
CA VAL A 357 -1.33 11.28 9.24
C VAL A 357 -1.94 12.66 9.44
N GLU A 358 -1.19 13.71 9.12
CA GLU A 358 -1.70 15.07 9.15
C GLU A 358 -2.70 15.33 8.03
N LEU A 359 -3.59 16.31 8.23
CA LEU A 359 -4.57 16.72 7.22
C LEU A 359 -3.90 17.16 5.89
N THR A 360 -2.66 17.62 5.94
CA THR A 360 -1.85 18.00 4.76
C THR A 360 -1.47 16.80 3.89
N MET A 361 -1.52 15.59 4.44
CA MET A 361 -1.28 14.33 3.70
C MET A 361 -2.53 13.79 2.98
N VAL A 362 -3.69 14.42 3.18
CA VAL A 362 -4.91 14.02 2.49
C VAL A 362 -4.82 14.36 1.00
N GLY A 363 -5.05 13.36 0.15
CA GLY A 363 -4.85 13.45 -1.30
C GLY A 363 -3.41 13.15 -1.76
N GLU A 364 -2.50 12.91 -0.82
CA GLU A 364 -1.13 12.49 -1.11
C GLU A 364 -0.94 10.97 -1.00
N TYR A 365 0.23 10.49 -1.40
CA TYR A 365 0.56 9.08 -1.34
C TYR A 365 0.75 8.60 0.10
N VAL A 366 0.26 7.39 0.37
CA VAL A 366 0.60 6.58 1.54
C VAL A 366 1.19 5.25 1.07
N HIS A 367 2.15 4.72 1.83
CA HIS A 367 2.92 3.54 1.48
C HIS A 367 2.49 2.37 2.35
N TYR A 368 2.21 1.24 1.70
CA TYR A 368 1.87 -0.01 2.38
C TYR A 368 2.93 -1.08 2.13
N MET A 369 3.41 -1.65 3.21
CA MET A 369 4.25 -2.82 3.25
C MET A 369 3.43 -4.02 3.68
N ILE A 370 3.46 -5.11 2.91
CA ILE A 370 2.86 -6.39 3.27
C ILE A 370 3.99 -7.41 3.30
N ARG A 371 4.19 -8.05 4.45
CA ARG A 371 5.17 -9.13 4.64
C ARG A 371 4.47 -10.46 4.73
N PHE A 372 5.13 -11.51 4.28
CA PHE A 372 4.61 -12.87 4.34
C PHE A 372 5.73 -13.88 4.56
N GLU A 373 5.43 -14.95 5.29
CA GLU A 373 6.36 -16.02 5.62
C GLU A 373 5.70 -17.38 5.38
N ASN A 374 6.42 -18.29 4.70
CA ASN A 374 5.99 -19.66 4.54
C ASN A 374 6.37 -20.49 5.77
N THR A 375 5.49 -20.55 6.75
CA THR A 375 5.64 -21.38 7.96
C THR A 375 5.14 -22.82 7.76
N GLY A 376 4.94 -23.25 6.51
CA GLY A 376 4.49 -24.59 6.14
C GLY A 376 5.55 -25.68 6.29
N THR A 377 5.34 -26.81 5.63
CA THR A 377 6.24 -27.96 5.63
C THR A 377 6.80 -28.30 4.25
N ALA A 378 6.54 -27.44 3.29
CA ALA A 378 7.02 -27.51 1.91
C ALA A 378 7.09 -26.12 1.29
N SER A 379 7.93 -25.95 0.28
CA SER A 379 8.02 -24.71 -0.47
C SER A 379 6.69 -24.35 -1.14
N ALA A 380 6.27 -23.10 -1.07
CA ALA A 380 5.11 -22.60 -1.81
C ALA A 380 5.54 -22.27 -3.24
N ILE A 381 4.86 -22.84 -4.21
CA ILE A 381 5.18 -22.63 -5.64
C ILE A 381 4.77 -21.22 -6.05
N ASN A 382 3.60 -20.77 -5.59
CA ASN A 382 3.07 -19.44 -5.88
C ASN A 382 2.61 -18.75 -4.60
N VAL A 383 2.78 -17.45 -4.54
CA VAL A 383 2.18 -16.61 -3.50
C VAL A 383 1.34 -15.53 -4.17
N ILE A 384 0.13 -15.30 -3.67
CA ILE A 384 -0.74 -14.21 -4.12
C ILE A 384 -1.13 -13.39 -2.90
N VAL A 385 -0.80 -12.11 -2.95
CA VAL A 385 -1.25 -11.13 -1.96
C VAL A 385 -2.44 -10.38 -2.55
N GLN A 386 -3.61 -10.54 -1.96
CA GLN A 386 -4.83 -9.84 -2.38
C GLN A 386 -5.13 -8.71 -1.40
N ASP A 387 -5.33 -7.53 -1.94
CA ASP A 387 -5.61 -6.30 -1.19
C ASP A 387 -6.90 -5.66 -1.70
N PHE A 388 -7.89 -5.55 -0.83
CA PHE A 388 -9.16 -4.92 -1.15
C PHE A 388 -9.13 -3.44 -0.83
N ILE A 389 -8.96 -2.60 -1.84
CA ILE A 389 -8.84 -1.15 -1.70
C ILE A 389 -10.23 -0.50 -1.56
N ASP A 390 -10.46 0.16 -0.44
CA ASP A 390 -11.68 0.96 -0.22
C ASP A 390 -11.65 2.24 -1.08
N ARG A 391 -12.38 2.23 -2.17
CA ARG A 391 -12.50 3.36 -3.12
C ARG A 391 -13.24 4.58 -2.55
N THR A 392 -13.78 4.50 -1.36
CA THR A 392 -14.31 5.67 -0.65
C THR A 392 -13.22 6.43 0.11
N LYS A 393 -12.04 5.82 0.24
CA LYS A 393 -10.88 6.34 0.95
C LYS A 393 -9.68 6.59 0.03
N PHE A 394 -9.52 5.76 -1.02
CA PHE A 394 -8.36 5.75 -1.90
C PHE A 394 -8.70 5.91 -3.38
N ASP A 395 -7.80 6.52 -4.13
CA ASP A 395 -7.85 6.54 -5.60
C ASP A 395 -7.03 5.37 -6.17
N ILE A 396 -7.70 4.30 -6.54
CA ILE A 396 -7.07 3.09 -7.10
C ILE A 396 -6.28 3.37 -8.39
N THR A 397 -6.58 4.45 -9.12
CA THR A 397 -5.87 4.80 -10.37
C THR A 397 -4.49 5.38 -10.13
N THR A 398 -4.15 5.65 -8.88
CA THR A 398 -2.83 6.15 -8.47
C THR A 398 -1.92 5.07 -7.87
N LEU A 399 -2.36 3.81 -7.87
CA LEU A 399 -1.58 2.70 -7.30
C LEU A 399 -0.26 2.54 -8.08
N VAL A 400 0.84 2.53 -7.34
CA VAL A 400 2.19 2.31 -7.86
C VAL A 400 2.86 1.21 -7.06
N PRO A 401 3.12 0.03 -7.66
CA PRO A 401 4.02 -0.95 -7.09
C PRO A 401 5.44 -0.39 -7.02
N ILE A 402 6.13 -0.58 -5.89
CA ILE A 402 7.46 0.02 -5.67
C ILE A 402 8.53 -1.07 -5.68
N SER A 403 8.49 -1.99 -4.71
CA SER A 403 9.50 -3.02 -4.53
C SER A 403 8.87 -4.30 -4.00
N ALA A 404 9.52 -5.43 -4.21
CA ALA A 404 9.17 -6.70 -3.61
C ALA A 404 10.42 -7.57 -3.44
N SER A 405 10.31 -8.58 -2.57
CA SER A 405 11.39 -9.55 -2.35
C SER A 405 11.69 -10.42 -3.57
N HIS A 406 10.69 -10.65 -4.41
CA HIS A 406 10.76 -11.56 -5.57
C HIS A 406 10.05 -10.94 -6.76
N THR A 407 10.29 -11.49 -7.95
CA THR A 407 9.60 -11.07 -9.16
C THR A 407 8.10 -11.29 -9.05
N PHE A 408 7.32 -10.28 -9.37
CA PHE A 408 5.86 -10.30 -9.28
C PHE A 408 5.24 -9.51 -10.44
N PHE A 409 3.94 -9.66 -10.61
CA PHE A 409 3.14 -8.76 -11.42
C PHE A 409 1.89 -8.32 -10.66
N THR A 410 1.39 -7.13 -11.00
CA THR A 410 0.23 -6.52 -10.34
C THR A 410 -0.99 -6.60 -11.25
N ARG A 411 -2.15 -6.88 -10.66
CA ARG A 411 -3.42 -6.89 -11.37
C ARG A 411 -4.52 -6.27 -10.51
N ILE A 412 -5.38 -5.45 -11.13
CA ILE A 412 -6.56 -4.90 -10.45
C ILE A 412 -7.80 -5.60 -11.01
N ARG A 413 -8.58 -6.23 -10.11
CA ARG A 413 -9.87 -6.85 -10.44
C ARG A 413 -11.02 -6.09 -9.78
N GLU A 414 -12.19 -6.14 -10.42
CA GLU A 414 -13.42 -5.55 -9.88
C GLU A 414 -13.26 -4.08 -9.46
N ARG A 415 -12.27 -3.38 -10.02
CA ARG A 415 -11.89 -1.98 -9.77
C ARG A 415 -11.39 -1.67 -8.35
N GLN A 416 -11.15 -2.68 -7.51
CA GLN A 416 -10.80 -2.48 -6.09
C GLN A 416 -9.98 -3.61 -5.49
N LEU A 417 -9.98 -4.80 -6.08
CA LEU A 417 -9.15 -5.91 -5.62
C LEU A 417 -7.81 -5.85 -6.35
N VAL A 418 -6.77 -5.49 -5.63
CA VAL A 418 -5.39 -5.53 -6.10
C VAL A 418 -4.81 -6.90 -5.79
N GLU A 419 -4.17 -7.52 -6.76
CA GLU A 419 -3.46 -8.77 -6.60
C GLU A 419 -2.00 -8.56 -6.97
N PHE A 420 -1.09 -8.84 -6.03
CA PHE A 420 0.34 -8.96 -6.28
C PHE A 420 0.64 -10.44 -6.39
N ILE A 421 1.08 -10.89 -7.56
CA ILE A 421 1.14 -12.29 -7.93
C ILE A 421 2.60 -12.68 -8.13
N PHE A 422 3.08 -13.59 -7.31
CA PHE A 422 4.41 -14.18 -7.36
C PHE A 422 4.29 -15.59 -7.93
N GLU A 423 4.40 -15.71 -9.26
CA GLU A 423 4.37 -17.02 -9.94
C GLU A 423 5.75 -17.68 -9.87
N ASP A 424 5.76 -18.99 -9.64
CA ASP A 424 6.99 -19.81 -9.56
C ASP A 424 8.02 -19.27 -8.55
N ILE A 425 7.55 -18.58 -7.49
CA ILE A 425 8.41 -18.02 -6.44
C ILE A 425 9.22 -19.12 -5.73
N ASN A 426 8.65 -20.32 -5.58
CA ASN A 426 9.22 -21.45 -4.86
C ASN A 426 9.71 -21.08 -3.46
N LEU A 427 8.93 -20.27 -2.75
CA LEU A 427 9.27 -19.74 -1.43
C LEU A 427 9.51 -20.88 -0.45
N ASP A 428 10.72 -20.98 0.07
CA ASP A 428 11.14 -22.05 0.95
C ASP A 428 10.29 -22.09 2.25
N PHE A 429 10.46 -23.12 3.05
CA PHE A 429 9.87 -23.27 4.39
C PHE A 429 10.94 -23.28 5.48
N ASN A 430 12.17 -22.93 5.15
CA ASN A 430 13.31 -22.87 6.05
C ASN A 430 13.47 -21.43 6.54
N ASP A 431 13.43 -21.23 7.83
CA ASP A 431 13.42 -19.95 8.55
C ASP A 431 14.40 -18.86 8.02
N ALA A 432 15.48 -19.25 7.39
CA ALA A 432 16.45 -18.31 6.80
C ALA A 432 16.08 -17.81 5.39
N THR A 433 15.06 -18.39 4.72
CA THR A 433 14.78 -18.15 3.29
C THR A 433 13.29 -18.21 2.94
N ASN A 434 12.40 -18.16 3.94
CA ASN A 434 10.97 -18.35 3.78
C ASN A 434 10.16 -17.04 3.79
N ASP A 435 10.83 -15.89 3.83
CA ASP A 435 10.21 -14.58 3.90
C ASP A 435 10.03 -13.94 2.53
N GLY A 436 8.99 -13.13 2.42
CA GLY A 436 8.76 -12.28 1.29
C GLY A 436 7.99 -11.02 1.65
N TYR A 437 8.02 -10.04 0.74
CA TYR A 437 7.26 -8.81 0.91
C TYR A 437 6.85 -8.20 -0.43
N VAL A 438 5.87 -7.29 -0.36
CA VAL A 438 5.55 -6.33 -1.41
C VAL A 438 5.33 -4.94 -0.79
N LEU A 439 5.89 -3.93 -1.44
CA LEU A 439 5.76 -2.52 -1.12
C LEU A 439 5.05 -1.80 -2.27
N PHE A 440 4.01 -1.05 -1.98
CA PHE A 440 3.28 -0.23 -2.93
C PHE A 440 2.78 1.05 -2.29
N LYS A 441 2.40 2.02 -3.10
CA LYS A 441 1.76 3.27 -2.65
C LYS A 441 0.51 3.57 -3.47
N LEU A 442 -0.40 4.34 -2.86
CA LEU A 442 -1.56 4.90 -3.54
C LEU A 442 -2.01 6.17 -2.81
N LYS A 443 -2.71 7.05 -3.53
CA LYS A 443 -3.21 8.30 -2.94
C LYS A 443 -4.50 8.08 -2.18
N THR A 444 -4.60 8.76 -1.03
CA THR A 444 -5.88 8.93 -0.37
C THR A 444 -6.78 9.87 -1.19
N LEU A 445 -8.09 9.82 -0.96
CA LEU A 445 -9.00 10.80 -1.57
C LEU A 445 -8.91 12.14 -0.83
N ASN A 446 -8.88 13.25 -1.58
CA ASN A 446 -8.91 14.62 -1.02
C ASN A 446 -10.24 15.00 -0.34
N THR A 447 -11.19 14.09 -0.27
CA THR A 447 -12.44 14.25 0.47
C THR A 447 -12.35 13.85 1.94
N LEU A 448 -11.24 13.24 2.38
CA LEU A 448 -11.02 12.89 3.77
C LEU A 448 -10.86 14.14 4.64
N SER A 449 -11.29 14.04 5.87
CA SER A 449 -11.30 15.13 6.87
C SER A 449 -10.65 14.66 8.16
N ALA A 450 -10.28 15.60 9.01
CA ALA A 450 -9.77 15.28 10.34
C ALA A 450 -10.76 14.42 11.14
N GLY A 451 -10.27 13.34 11.72
CA GLY A 451 -11.03 12.30 12.40
C GLY A 451 -11.51 11.16 11.52
N ASP A 452 -11.38 11.27 10.19
CA ASP A 452 -11.60 10.10 9.32
C ASP A 452 -10.50 9.07 9.50
N THR A 453 -10.87 7.79 9.37
CA THR A 453 -9.94 6.66 9.34
C THR A 453 -9.96 6.00 7.97
N PHE A 454 -8.83 5.45 7.58
CA PHE A 454 -8.73 4.55 6.45
C PHE A 454 -8.00 3.28 6.88
N ASP A 455 -8.72 2.16 6.69
CA ASP A 455 -8.27 0.83 7.09
C ASP A 455 -7.86 0.05 5.85
N ASN A 456 -6.84 -0.77 5.98
CA ASN A 456 -6.42 -1.66 4.90
C ASN A 456 -5.93 -2.99 5.46
N THR A 457 -6.41 -4.11 4.87
CA THR A 457 -6.11 -5.49 5.26
C THR A 457 -5.85 -6.31 4.00
N ALA A 458 -4.91 -7.24 4.06
CA ALA A 458 -4.61 -8.12 2.93
C ALA A 458 -4.83 -9.59 3.27
N ASP A 459 -5.11 -10.38 2.23
CA ASP A 459 -5.21 -11.84 2.25
C ASP A 459 -4.01 -12.43 1.50
N ILE A 460 -3.23 -13.29 2.17
CA ILE A 460 -2.04 -13.93 1.61
C ILE A 460 -2.34 -15.39 1.32
N PHE A 461 -2.23 -15.78 0.07
CA PHE A 461 -2.46 -17.14 -0.40
C PHE A 461 -1.15 -17.82 -0.74
N PHE A 462 -0.84 -18.91 -0.07
CA PHE A 462 0.25 -19.82 -0.41
C PHE A 462 -0.31 -20.98 -1.22
N ASP A 463 -0.03 -21.04 -2.52
CA ASP A 463 -0.59 -22.00 -3.45
C ASP A 463 -2.14 -22.03 -3.43
N PHE A 464 -2.72 -23.18 -3.08
CA PHE A 464 -4.17 -23.42 -3.03
C PHE A 464 -4.73 -23.46 -1.59
N ASN A 465 -3.96 -23.03 -0.60
CA ASN A 465 -4.41 -23.01 0.78
C ASN A 465 -5.41 -21.87 1.04
N ALA A 466 -6.11 -21.97 2.17
CA ALA A 466 -6.90 -20.85 2.67
C ALA A 466 -5.98 -19.66 2.97
N PRO A 467 -6.45 -18.42 2.76
CA PRO A 467 -5.61 -17.26 2.98
C PRO A 467 -5.22 -17.10 4.46
N ILE A 468 -4.04 -16.55 4.66
CA ILE A 468 -3.65 -15.94 5.93
C ILE A 468 -4.03 -14.47 5.82
N VAL A 469 -4.83 -13.99 6.76
CA VAL A 469 -5.29 -12.60 6.81
C VAL A 469 -4.32 -11.80 7.66
N THR A 470 -3.80 -10.70 7.14
CA THR A 470 -2.93 -9.80 7.91
C THR A 470 -3.69 -9.06 9.01
N ASN A 471 -2.98 -8.39 9.91
CA ASN A 471 -3.59 -7.34 10.71
C ASN A 471 -4.17 -6.24 9.79
N THR A 472 -5.07 -5.43 10.36
CA THR A 472 -5.57 -4.21 9.71
C THR A 472 -4.61 -3.06 10.01
N ALA A 473 -4.00 -2.49 8.98
CA ALA A 473 -3.31 -1.20 9.06
C ALA A 473 -4.37 -0.09 9.09
N SER A 474 -4.57 0.52 10.26
CA SER A 474 -5.57 1.57 10.49
C SER A 474 -4.88 2.91 10.68
N VAL A 475 -5.23 3.90 9.88
CA VAL A 475 -4.62 5.22 9.90
C VAL A 475 -5.68 6.29 10.12
N THR A 476 -5.44 7.19 11.08
CA THR A 476 -6.35 8.30 11.41
C THR A 476 -5.81 9.61 10.87
N VAL A 477 -6.65 10.38 10.17
CA VAL A 477 -6.34 11.74 9.76
C VAL A 477 -6.44 12.67 10.95
N MET A 478 -5.31 13.22 11.39
CA MET A 478 -5.26 14.16 12.52
C MET A 478 -5.48 15.58 12.02
N SER A 479 -6.30 16.35 12.76
CA SER A 479 -6.16 17.79 12.61
C SER A 479 -4.86 18.19 13.31
N THR A 480 -3.94 18.81 12.61
CA THR A 480 -3.03 19.67 13.33
C THR A 480 -3.89 20.65 14.12
N ALA A 481 -3.91 20.51 15.43
CA ALA A 481 -4.26 21.63 16.27
C ALA A 481 -3.11 22.65 16.11
N SER A 482 -3.01 23.25 14.93
CA SER A 482 -2.33 24.50 14.76
C SER A 482 -3.20 25.51 15.49
N VAL A 483 -2.99 25.64 16.79
CA VAL A 483 -3.06 26.94 17.37
C VAL A 483 -2.05 27.71 16.55
N GLY A 484 -2.50 28.52 15.62
CA GLY A 484 -1.62 29.44 14.92
C GLY A 484 -1.01 30.31 16.01
N GLU A 485 0.12 29.89 16.53
CA GLU A 485 0.97 30.70 17.37
C GLU A 485 1.48 31.80 16.46
N THR A 486 0.65 32.82 16.31
CA THR A 486 1.12 34.06 15.68
C THR A 486 2.24 34.58 16.57
N THR A 487 3.47 34.43 16.10
CA THR A 487 4.65 34.89 16.83
C THR A 487 4.69 36.41 16.72
N ASP A 488 4.54 37.12 17.85
CA ASP A 488 4.76 38.57 17.88
C ASP A 488 6.27 38.87 17.99
N SER A 489 6.92 39.03 16.86
CA SER A 489 8.35 39.38 16.79
C SER A 489 8.68 40.77 17.35
N SER A 490 7.70 41.61 17.61
CA SER A 490 7.90 42.93 18.21
C SER A 490 8.23 42.89 19.69
N ILE A 491 7.87 41.76 20.40
CA ILE A 491 8.12 41.57 21.81
C ILE A 491 9.62 41.52 22.11
N LYS A 492 10.08 42.34 23.04
CA LYS A 492 11.46 42.39 23.54
C LYS A 492 11.47 42.21 25.05
N VAL A 493 12.42 41.43 25.55
CA VAL A 493 12.66 41.16 26.97
C VAL A 493 14.04 41.69 27.36
N TYR A 494 14.10 42.55 28.32
CA TYR A 494 15.38 43.11 28.77
C TYR A 494 15.32 43.62 30.22
N PRO A 495 16.47 43.59 30.96
CA PRO A 495 17.72 43.01 30.58
C PRO A 495 17.65 41.47 30.58
N ASN A 496 18.51 40.82 29.78
CA ASN A 496 18.72 39.38 29.84
C ASN A 496 20.24 39.16 29.56
N PRO A 497 21.04 38.73 30.58
CA PRO A 497 20.65 38.29 31.94
C PRO A 497 20.03 39.38 32.81
N ALA A 498 19.17 38.93 33.75
CA ALA A 498 18.42 39.80 34.66
C ALA A 498 18.69 39.43 36.13
N LYS A 499 18.51 40.42 37.06
CA LYS A 499 18.66 40.18 38.52
C LYS A 499 17.34 40.16 39.26
N SER A 500 16.63 41.27 39.28
CA SER A 500 15.42 41.39 40.11
C SER A 500 14.15 41.66 39.33
N PHE A 501 14.26 42.00 38.04
CA PHE A 501 13.14 42.28 37.15
C PHE A 501 13.55 42.20 35.68
N ILE A 502 12.55 42.01 34.84
CA ILE A 502 12.63 42.22 33.38
C ILE A 502 11.59 43.26 32.95
N ASN A 503 11.90 43.96 31.90
CA ASN A 503 10.95 44.79 31.16
C ASN A 503 10.55 44.07 29.88
N LEU A 504 9.27 44.07 29.61
CA LEU A 504 8.66 43.59 28.37
C LEU A 504 8.26 44.83 27.57
N SER A 505 8.54 44.84 26.29
CA SER A 505 8.15 45.90 25.35
C SER A 505 7.69 45.28 24.05
N ALA A 506 6.55 45.71 23.50
CA ALA A 506 5.99 45.25 22.25
C ALA A 506 5.38 46.41 21.44
N SER A 507 5.11 46.18 20.18
CA SER A 507 4.33 47.11 19.33
C SER A 507 2.83 47.05 19.64
N ASN A 508 2.37 45.90 20.15
CA ASN A 508 0.98 45.59 20.45
C ASN A 508 0.77 45.46 21.97
N SER A 509 -0.48 45.50 22.42
CA SER A 509 -0.84 45.40 23.83
C SER A 509 -0.40 44.04 24.40
N LEU A 510 0.29 44.08 25.55
CA LEU A 510 0.71 42.89 26.30
C LEU A 510 -0.42 42.41 27.19
N GLU A 511 -0.77 41.12 27.11
CA GLU A 511 -1.87 40.51 27.85
C GLU A 511 -1.42 39.72 29.09
N SER A 512 -0.36 38.91 28.91
CA SER A 512 0.14 38.09 30.02
C SER A 512 1.61 37.70 29.85
N VAL A 513 2.21 37.28 30.98
CA VAL A 513 3.53 36.65 31.00
C VAL A 513 3.50 35.44 31.91
N THR A 514 4.08 34.33 31.44
CA THR A 514 4.27 33.08 32.20
C THR A 514 5.75 32.76 32.26
N ILE A 515 6.27 32.42 33.45
CA ILE A 515 7.67 31.99 33.63
C ILE A 515 7.66 30.53 34.05
N ILE A 516 8.40 29.70 33.33
CA ILE A 516 8.53 28.27 33.61
C ILE A 516 10.00 27.90 33.82
N ASP A 517 10.24 26.86 34.62
CA ASP A 517 11.57 26.28 34.81
C ASP A 517 11.93 25.35 33.63
N ILE A 518 13.18 24.81 33.62
CA ILE A 518 13.69 23.90 32.60
C ILE A 518 12.91 22.56 32.53
N ASN A 519 12.11 22.21 33.51
CA ASN A 519 11.25 21.02 33.56
C ASN A 519 9.80 21.32 33.13
N GLY A 520 9.52 22.52 32.60
CA GLY A 520 8.18 22.93 32.17
C GLY A 520 7.22 23.32 33.30
N ARG A 521 7.68 23.40 34.57
CA ARG A 521 6.83 23.77 35.70
C ARG A 521 6.65 25.28 35.74
N THR A 522 5.39 25.74 35.74
CA THR A 522 5.04 27.15 35.91
C THR A 522 5.42 27.65 37.31
N LEU A 523 6.25 28.70 37.35
CA LEU A 523 6.71 29.35 38.57
C LEU A 523 5.96 30.66 38.85
N SER A 524 5.59 31.37 37.79
CA SER A 524 4.85 32.63 37.90
C SER A 524 4.01 32.86 36.66
N GLN A 525 2.80 33.38 36.86
CA GLN A 525 1.94 33.85 35.77
C GLN A 525 1.35 35.21 36.19
N THR A 526 1.44 36.18 35.31
CA THR A 526 0.92 37.53 35.53
C THR A 526 0.07 37.96 34.36
N ASN A 527 -1.18 38.31 34.60
CA ASN A 527 -2.07 38.89 33.60
C ASN A 527 -1.99 40.42 33.71
N PHE A 528 -1.85 41.09 32.58
CA PHE A 528 -1.81 42.54 32.53
C PHE A 528 -3.22 43.11 32.32
N THR A 529 -3.52 44.21 32.98
CA THR A 529 -4.80 44.92 32.82
C THR A 529 -4.57 46.24 32.10
N GLY A 530 -5.34 46.52 31.07
CA GLY A 530 -5.21 47.72 30.23
C GLY A 530 -4.32 47.53 29.02
N ASN A 531 -4.45 48.42 28.02
CA ASN A 531 -3.74 48.35 26.71
C ASN A 531 -2.32 48.90 26.85
N SER A 532 -1.42 48.18 27.49
CA SER A 532 -0.04 48.59 27.71
C SER A 532 0.92 47.80 26.84
N THR A 533 1.76 48.49 26.10
CA THR A 533 2.84 47.93 25.28
C THR A 533 4.16 47.75 26.05
N ASN A 534 4.20 48.18 27.32
CA ASN A 534 5.38 48.05 28.16
C ASN A 534 4.95 47.58 29.56
N GLN A 535 5.60 46.52 30.05
CA GLN A 535 5.33 45.94 31.38
C GLN A 535 6.65 45.59 32.07
N ARG A 536 6.60 45.65 33.41
CA ARG A 536 7.73 45.26 34.27
C ARG A 536 7.34 44.08 35.11
N VAL A 537 8.15 43.02 35.07
CA VAL A 537 7.91 41.75 35.79
C VAL A 537 9.00 41.53 36.82
N SER A 538 8.62 41.32 38.08
CA SER A 538 9.54 41.03 39.18
C SER A 538 10.03 39.57 39.10
N LEU A 539 11.30 39.37 39.41
CA LEU A 539 11.97 38.06 39.47
C LEU A 539 12.42 37.71 40.90
N GLU A 540 12.03 38.49 41.92
CA GLU A 540 12.52 38.37 43.29
C GLU A 540 12.31 36.99 43.92
N ASN A 541 11.37 36.21 43.43
CA ASN A 541 11.09 34.84 43.87
C ASN A 541 11.79 33.75 43.08
N LEU A 542 12.69 34.10 42.13
CA LEU A 542 13.43 33.17 41.31
C LEU A 542 14.87 33.10 41.79
N SER A 543 15.40 31.87 41.86
CA SER A 543 16.83 31.64 42.11
C SER A 543 17.63 31.89 40.84
N SER A 544 18.94 32.12 40.97
CA SER A 544 19.84 32.18 39.80
C SER A 544 19.72 30.91 38.99
N GLY A 545 19.49 31.05 37.67
CA GLY A 545 19.24 29.90 36.80
C GLY A 545 18.69 30.29 35.42
N ILE A 546 18.34 29.25 34.64
CA ILE A 546 17.73 29.37 33.30
C ILE A 546 16.25 29.12 33.41
N TYR A 547 15.45 29.98 32.78
CA TYR A 547 14.00 29.93 32.72
C TYR A 547 13.53 30.20 31.30
N PHE A 548 12.27 29.87 31.01
CA PHE A 548 11.60 30.25 29.77
C PHE A 548 10.45 31.20 30.13
N VAL A 549 10.33 32.27 29.38
CA VAL A 549 9.31 33.29 29.54
C VAL A 549 8.44 33.28 28.30
N THR A 550 7.16 32.92 28.46
CA THR A 550 6.13 33.03 27.44
C THR A 550 5.38 34.34 27.63
N ILE A 551 5.39 35.21 26.65
CA ILE A 551 4.72 36.51 26.67
C ILE A 551 3.62 36.48 25.61
N GLN A 552 2.39 36.82 26.05
CA GLN A 552 1.22 36.92 25.19
C GLN A 552 0.92 38.38 24.90
N SER A 553 0.71 38.73 23.65
CA SER A 553 0.18 40.02 23.21
C SER A 553 -1.15 39.83 22.47
N GLU A 554 -1.84 40.92 22.17
CA GLU A 554 -3.10 40.95 21.39
C GLU A 554 -3.03 40.25 20.04
N VAL A 555 -1.83 40.16 19.40
CA VAL A 555 -1.62 39.64 18.04
C VAL A 555 -0.84 38.33 18.00
N GLY A 556 -0.28 37.88 19.15
CA GLY A 556 0.50 36.64 19.17
C GLY A 556 1.34 36.49 20.44
N GLN A 557 2.14 35.42 20.48
CA GLN A 557 3.02 35.17 21.62
C GLN A 557 4.50 35.12 21.22
N LYS A 558 5.36 35.25 22.25
CA LYS A 558 6.81 35.01 22.13
C LYS A 558 7.31 34.21 23.32
N VAL A 559 8.08 33.17 23.04
CA VAL A 559 8.83 32.45 24.07
C VAL A 559 10.30 32.86 23.99
N GLU A 560 10.90 33.23 25.12
CA GLU A 560 12.29 33.63 25.20
C GLU A 560 13.00 33.01 26.40
N LYS A 561 14.24 32.59 26.21
CA LYS A 561 15.09 32.08 27.30
C LYS A 561 15.54 33.25 28.16
N LEU A 562 15.29 33.16 29.49
CA LEU A 562 15.69 34.14 30.50
C LEU A 562 16.81 33.56 31.37
N ILE A 563 17.86 34.32 31.56
CA ILE A 563 18.92 34.03 32.54
C ILE A 563 18.75 34.94 33.73
N VAL A 564 18.60 34.36 34.92
CA VAL A 564 18.52 35.10 36.19
C VAL A 564 19.84 34.93 36.94
N GLU A 565 20.49 36.06 37.33
CA GLU A 565 21.76 36.11 38.08
C GLU A 565 21.60 36.35 39.58
#